data_ea396c692c342217d8ed07f1b8326bf1
#
_entry.id   ea396c692c342217d8ed07f1b8326bf1
#
_cell.length_a   1.000
_cell.length_b   1.000
_cell.length_c   1.000
_cell.angle_alpha   90.00
_cell.angle_beta   90.00
_cell.angle_gamma   90.00
#
_symmetry.space_group_name_H-M   'P 1'
#
loop_
_entity.id
_entity.type
_entity.pdbx_description
1 polymer ?
#
loop_
_entity_poly.entity_id
_entity_poly.type
_entity_poly.pdbx_seq_one_letter_code
_entity_poly.pdbx_strand_id
1 'polypeptide(L)'
;WIVSQVDGTAARHIRKGDKQQTWIAPGDKPLQSVVDIVEGSVDLATQHVLVRSLVDNEEGQLRPGMLVQTRIFSGQKQAGVVIPEAAVQILDGTSIVFVRTSPQHYTARPVTLGPSLDGSIVVLKGVAAGETVVTEGSFTLKGQAILAPDTQAVGE
;
A
#
# COMPACT_ATOMS: atom_id res chain seq x y z
N TRP A 1 1.01 -13.47 23.10
CA TRP A 1 0.09 -12.57 22.38
C TRP A 1 0.81 -11.29 21.98
N ILE A 2 0.60 -10.88 20.73
CA ILE A 2 0.95 -9.54 20.23
C ILE A 2 -0.36 -8.78 20.08
N VAL A 3 -0.39 -7.56 20.58
CA VAL A 3 -1.54 -6.66 20.46
C VAL A 3 -1.18 -5.55 19.49
N SER A 4 -1.86 -5.49 18.37
CA SER A 4 -1.67 -4.47 17.33
C SER A 4 -2.85 -3.50 17.35
N GLN A 5 -2.56 -2.20 17.30
CA GLN A 5 -3.56 -1.16 17.11
C GLN A 5 -3.67 -0.88 15.62
N VAL A 6 -4.82 -1.11 15.03
CA VAL A 6 -5.05 -0.99 13.59
C VAL A 6 -6.16 0.02 13.36
N ASP A 7 -5.96 0.91 12.40
CA ASP A 7 -7.00 1.84 11.97
C ASP A 7 -8.32 1.12 11.65
N GLY A 8 -9.44 1.67 12.08
CA GLY A 8 -10.75 1.05 11.95
C GLY A 8 -11.15 0.74 10.50
N THR A 9 -10.66 1.52 9.52
CA THR A 9 -10.93 1.26 8.10
C THR A 9 -10.11 0.09 7.57
N ALA A 10 -8.86 -0.06 8.01
CA ALA A 10 -8.01 -1.19 7.65
C ALA A 10 -8.45 -2.49 8.36
N ALA A 11 -8.89 -2.39 9.61
CA ALA A 11 -9.34 -3.53 10.41
C ALA A 11 -10.53 -4.28 9.79
N ARG A 12 -11.35 -3.61 8.97
CA ARG A 12 -12.46 -4.26 8.24
C ARG A 12 -12.02 -5.42 7.35
N HIS A 13 -10.78 -5.39 6.93
CA HIS A 13 -10.21 -6.38 6.00
C HIS A 13 -9.44 -7.49 6.71
N ILE A 14 -9.19 -7.34 8.01
CA ILE A 14 -8.47 -8.32 8.82
C ILE A 14 -9.44 -9.37 9.34
N ARG A 15 -9.02 -10.63 9.30
CA ARG A 15 -9.79 -11.78 9.77
C ARG A 15 -8.94 -12.67 10.66
N LYS A 16 -9.60 -13.42 11.53
CA LYS A 16 -8.96 -14.55 12.23
C LYS A 16 -8.32 -15.49 11.21
N GLY A 17 -7.08 -15.87 11.47
CA GLY A 17 -6.28 -16.71 10.59
C GLY A 17 -5.37 -15.94 9.62
N ASP A 18 -5.49 -14.62 9.52
CA ASP A 18 -4.57 -13.82 8.72
C ASP A 18 -3.15 -13.91 9.27
N LYS A 19 -2.17 -13.98 8.37
CA LYS A 19 -0.76 -14.05 8.74
C LYS A 19 -0.28 -12.70 9.22
N GLN A 20 0.62 -12.73 10.22
CA GLN A 20 1.30 -11.54 10.71
C GLN A 20 2.79 -11.82 10.83
N GLN A 21 3.59 -10.83 10.49
CA GLN A 21 5.02 -10.80 10.74
C GLN A 21 5.31 -9.76 11.83
N THR A 22 6.26 -10.09 12.71
CA THR A 22 6.63 -9.25 13.84
C THR A 22 8.14 -9.12 13.92
N TRP A 23 8.64 -7.90 13.95
CA TRP A 23 10.06 -7.56 14.14
C TRP A 23 10.27 -6.98 15.52
N ILE A 24 11.28 -7.48 16.23
CA ILE A 24 11.70 -6.96 17.54
C ILE A 24 12.57 -5.72 17.32
N ALA A 25 13.52 -5.81 16.37
CA ALA A 25 14.31 -4.67 15.92
C ALA A 25 14.39 -4.58 14.39
N PRO A 26 14.69 -3.40 13.83
CA PRO A 26 14.91 -3.25 12.40
C PRO A 26 16.03 -4.16 11.90
N GLY A 27 15.72 -4.93 10.85
CA GLY A 27 16.69 -5.86 10.24
C GLY A 27 16.66 -7.29 10.80
N ASP A 28 15.92 -7.54 11.87
CA ASP A 28 15.74 -8.90 12.41
C ASP A 28 14.92 -9.77 11.45
N LYS A 29 15.11 -11.07 11.56
CA LYS A 29 14.20 -12.03 10.93
C LYS A 29 12.84 -11.95 11.61
N PRO A 30 11.74 -11.76 10.86
CA PRO A 30 10.42 -11.63 11.47
C PRO A 30 9.94 -12.93 12.10
N LEU A 31 9.40 -12.82 13.29
CA LEU A 31 8.62 -13.88 13.92
C LEU A 31 7.29 -14.00 13.20
N GLN A 32 6.89 -15.23 12.89
CA GLN A 32 5.60 -15.50 12.26
C GLN A 32 4.53 -15.63 13.34
N SER A 33 3.40 -15.01 13.08
CA SER A 33 2.24 -15.06 13.97
C SER A 33 0.95 -15.13 13.15
N VAL A 34 -0.15 -15.41 13.82
CA VAL A 34 -1.46 -15.53 13.20
C VAL A 34 -2.47 -14.73 14.01
N VAL A 35 -3.30 -13.95 13.31
CA VAL A 35 -4.40 -13.23 13.94
C VAL A 35 -5.39 -14.23 14.54
N ASP A 36 -5.67 -14.06 15.82
CA ASP A 36 -6.63 -14.90 16.55
C ASP A 36 -7.92 -14.14 16.87
N ILE A 37 -7.81 -12.90 17.31
CA ILE A 37 -8.96 -12.07 17.66
C ILE A 37 -8.83 -10.70 16.98
N VAL A 38 -9.90 -10.27 16.31
CA VAL A 38 -10.13 -8.89 15.90
C VAL A 38 -11.25 -8.36 16.78
N GLU A 39 -10.99 -7.35 17.60
CA GLU A 39 -12.02 -6.81 18.47
C GLU A 39 -13.15 -6.16 17.67
N GLY A 40 -14.39 -6.35 18.12
CA GLY A 40 -15.58 -5.82 17.43
C GLY A 40 -15.86 -4.36 17.72
N SER A 41 -15.07 -3.72 18.59
CA SER A 41 -15.24 -2.31 18.98
C SER A 41 -14.06 -1.47 18.51
N VAL A 42 -14.36 -0.24 18.13
CA VAL A 42 -13.36 0.79 17.83
C VAL A 42 -13.17 1.65 19.07
N ASP A 43 -11.96 1.86 19.49
CA ASP A 43 -11.64 2.83 20.53
C ASP A 43 -11.97 4.24 20.02
N LEU A 44 -12.86 4.95 20.71
CA LEU A 44 -13.39 6.25 20.26
C LEU A 44 -12.34 7.36 20.30
N ALA A 45 -11.34 7.26 21.17
CA ALA A 45 -10.30 8.28 21.30
C ALA A 45 -9.22 8.12 20.22
N THR A 46 -8.85 6.89 19.90
CA THR A 46 -7.75 6.59 18.97
C THR A 46 -8.24 6.20 17.57
N GLN A 47 -9.52 5.86 17.42
CA GLN A 47 -10.11 5.32 16.18
C GLN A 47 -9.46 4.00 15.72
N HIS A 48 -8.83 3.26 16.65
CA HIS A 48 -8.20 1.99 16.38
C HIS A 48 -9.02 0.81 16.88
N VAL A 49 -8.84 -0.31 16.21
CA VAL A 49 -9.32 -1.64 16.61
C VAL A 49 -8.13 -2.42 17.14
N LEU A 50 -8.32 -3.15 18.25
CA LEU A 50 -7.28 -4.04 18.76
C LEU A 50 -7.34 -5.39 18.04
N VAL A 51 -6.20 -5.78 17.51
CA VAL A 51 -5.99 -7.07 16.86
C VAL A 51 -4.99 -7.87 17.71
N ARG A 52 -5.39 -9.06 18.14
CA ARG A 52 -4.54 -9.97 18.92
C ARG A 52 -4.08 -11.12 18.05
N SER A 53 -2.77 -11.34 18.05
CA SER A 53 -2.15 -12.40 17.27
C SER A 53 -1.37 -13.35 18.17
N LEU A 54 -1.47 -14.63 17.88
CA LEU A 54 -0.68 -15.66 18.54
C LEU A 54 0.70 -15.72 17.90
N VAL A 55 1.72 -15.72 18.73
CA VAL A 55 3.12 -15.86 18.32
C VAL A 55 3.75 -16.96 19.16
N ASP A 56 4.56 -17.76 18.51
CA ASP A 56 5.44 -18.68 19.20
C ASP A 56 6.63 -17.90 19.79
N ASN A 57 6.92 -18.13 21.07
CA ASN A 57 7.99 -17.46 21.81
C ASN A 57 8.83 -18.48 22.61
N GLU A 58 9.11 -19.64 22.03
CA GLU A 58 9.88 -20.71 22.69
C GLU A 58 11.26 -20.22 23.11
N GLU A 59 11.89 -19.34 22.33
CA GLU A 59 13.19 -18.75 22.63
C GLU A 59 13.15 -17.60 23.65
N GLY A 60 11.96 -17.19 24.12
CA GLY A 60 11.78 -16.13 25.11
C GLY A 60 12.23 -14.72 24.65
N GLN A 61 12.30 -14.49 23.36
CA GLN A 61 12.74 -13.20 22.77
C GLN A 61 11.75 -12.07 23.05
N LEU A 62 10.46 -12.39 23.14
CA LEU A 62 9.41 -11.41 23.43
C LEU A 62 9.10 -11.39 24.93
N ARG A 63 9.02 -10.18 25.49
CA ARG A 63 8.62 -9.96 26.89
C ARG A 63 7.39 -9.07 26.97
N PRO A 64 6.52 -9.26 27.97
CA PRO A 64 5.40 -8.35 28.17
C PRO A 64 5.85 -6.89 28.28
N GLY A 65 5.11 -5.98 27.59
CA GLY A 65 5.43 -4.57 27.56
C GLY A 65 6.43 -4.13 26.49
N MET A 66 7.00 -5.06 25.72
CA MET A 66 7.85 -4.69 24.58
C MET A 66 7.01 -4.07 23.44
N LEU A 67 7.57 -3.02 22.85
CA LEU A 67 7.07 -2.48 21.58
C LEU A 67 7.73 -3.22 20.43
N VAL A 68 6.93 -3.65 19.48
CA VAL A 68 7.35 -4.40 18.30
C VAL A 68 6.70 -3.82 17.05
N GLN A 69 7.36 -4.00 15.92
CA GLN A 69 6.78 -3.62 14.63
C GLN A 69 6.04 -4.84 14.05
N THR A 70 4.81 -4.64 13.57
CA THR A 70 4.00 -5.72 13.01
C THR A 70 3.49 -5.38 11.61
N ARG A 71 3.34 -6.41 10.78
CA ARG A 71 2.72 -6.34 9.46
C ARG A 71 1.70 -7.47 9.36
N ILE A 72 0.43 -7.11 9.18
CA ILE A 72 -0.68 -8.06 9.03
C ILE A 72 -1.00 -8.18 7.54
N PHE A 73 -1.07 -9.40 7.05
CA PHE A 73 -1.42 -9.72 5.66
C PHE A 73 -2.90 -10.11 5.62
N SER A 74 -3.77 -9.15 5.32
CA SER A 74 -5.18 -9.46 5.11
C SER A 74 -5.34 -10.31 3.85
N GLY A 75 -6.06 -11.42 3.94
CA GLY A 75 -6.23 -12.37 2.83
C GLY A 75 -7.06 -11.84 1.65
N GLN A 76 -7.48 -10.59 1.67
CA GLN A 76 -8.16 -9.99 0.54
C GLN A 76 -7.16 -9.69 -0.59
N LYS A 77 -7.24 -10.51 -1.64
CA LYS A 77 -6.57 -10.21 -2.90
C LYS A 77 -7.26 -9.01 -3.52
N GLN A 78 -6.62 -7.86 -3.49
CA GLN A 78 -7.04 -6.74 -4.32
C GLN A 78 -6.48 -6.96 -5.74
N ALA A 79 -7.37 -7.06 -6.70
CA ALA A 79 -6.96 -7.06 -8.10
C ALA A 79 -6.45 -5.67 -8.47
N GLY A 80 -5.21 -5.59 -8.91
CA GLY A 80 -4.58 -4.34 -9.33
C GLY A 80 -3.22 -4.60 -9.96
N VAL A 81 -2.67 -3.57 -10.57
CA VAL A 81 -1.33 -3.59 -11.16
C VAL A 81 -0.37 -3.00 -10.13
N VAL A 82 0.71 -3.71 -9.83
CA VAL A 82 1.76 -3.21 -8.93
C VAL A 82 2.77 -2.40 -9.74
N ILE A 83 3.01 -1.17 -9.33
CA ILE A 83 3.99 -0.29 -9.95
C ILE A 83 4.93 0.29 -8.87
N PRO A 84 6.15 0.74 -9.22
CA PRO A 84 6.98 1.50 -8.30
C PRO A 84 6.26 2.79 -7.85
N GLU A 85 6.35 3.12 -6.57
CA GLU A 85 5.71 4.33 -6.01
C GLU A 85 6.25 5.62 -6.68
N ALA A 86 7.52 5.60 -7.10
CA ALA A 86 8.16 6.69 -7.85
C ALA A 86 7.47 7.02 -9.19
N ALA A 87 6.66 6.12 -9.76
CA ALA A 87 5.89 6.37 -10.97
C ALA A 87 4.65 7.24 -10.73
N VAL A 88 4.19 7.34 -9.48
CA VAL A 88 2.99 8.11 -9.13
C VAL A 88 3.33 9.57 -8.95
N GLN A 89 2.57 10.43 -9.61
CA GLN A 89 2.66 11.88 -9.48
C GLN A 89 1.31 12.45 -9.04
N ILE A 90 1.32 13.63 -8.43
CA ILE A 90 0.09 14.36 -8.09
C ILE A 90 0.00 15.57 -9.01
N LEU A 91 -1.10 15.65 -9.74
CA LEU A 91 -1.43 16.80 -10.61
C LEU A 91 -2.83 17.29 -10.22
N ASP A 92 -2.93 18.55 -9.84
CA ASP A 92 -4.18 19.21 -9.41
C ASP A 92 -4.96 18.39 -8.35
N GLY A 93 -4.23 17.83 -7.38
CA GLY A 93 -4.82 17.02 -6.32
C GLY A 93 -5.21 15.58 -6.72
N THR A 94 -4.99 15.20 -7.97
CA THR A 94 -5.28 13.88 -8.51
C THR A 94 -4.00 13.07 -8.67
N SER A 95 -4.02 11.81 -8.23
CA SER A 95 -2.92 10.88 -8.49
C SER A 95 -2.95 10.44 -9.94
N ILE A 96 -1.83 10.61 -10.63
CA ILE A 96 -1.64 10.26 -12.04
C ILE A 96 -0.39 9.39 -12.22
N VAL A 97 -0.36 8.65 -13.31
CA VAL A 97 0.85 8.02 -13.86
C VAL A 97 1.02 8.39 -15.32
N PHE A 98 2.27 8.42 -15.79
CA PHE A 98 2.55 8.58 -17.21
C PHE A 98 2.68 7.19 -17.84
N VAL A 99 1.76 6.88 -18.75
CA VAL A 99 1.76 5.64 -19.52
C VAL A 99 2.34 5.91 -20.90
N ARG A 100 3.29 5.09 -21.31
CA ARG A 100 3.88 5.17 -22.66
C ARG A 100 2.88 4.61 -23.68
N THR A 101 2.42 5.44 -24.60
CA THR A 101 1.49 5.05 -25.66
C THR A 101 2.19 4.77 -26.98
N SER A 102 3.35 5.40 -27.23
CA SER A 102 4.23 5.13 -28.38
C SER A 102 5.69 5.44 -28.00
N PRO A 103 6.70 5.17 -28.85
CA PRO A 103 8.11 5.35 -28.49
C PRO A 103 8.50 6.71 -27.92
N GLN A 104 7.76 7.78 -28.29
CA GLN A 104 8.03 9.16 -27.86
C GLN A 104 6.81 9.85 -27.25
N HIS A 105 5.71 9.14 -27.04
CA HIS A 105 4.48 9.71 -26.50
C HIS A 105 4.13 9.10 -25.17
N TYR A 106 3.81 9.96 -24.22
CA TYR A 106 3.40 9.62 -22.87
C TYR A 106 2.09 10.34 -22.54
N THR A 107 1.17 9.62 -21.97
CA THR A 107 -0.13 10.18 -21.59
C THR A 107 -0.26 10.15 -20.06
N ALA A 108 -0.60 11.29 -19.47
CA ALA A 108 -0.98 11.37 -18.07
C ALA A 108 -2.33 10.72 -17.88
N ARG A 109 -2.40 9.73 -17.00
CA ARG A 109 -3.62 8.97 -16.76
C ARG A 109 -3.96 8.99 -15.26
N PRO A 110 -5.16 9.45 -14.89
CA PRO A 110 -5.63 9.38 -13.52
C PRO A 110 -5.68 7.93 -13.02
N VAL A 111 -5.26 7.71 -11.79
CA VAL A 111 -5.24 6.38 -11.18
C VAL A 111 -5.91 6.37 -9.82
N THR A 112 -6.53 5.24 -9.50
CA THR A 112 -6.99 4.94 -8.15
C THR A 112 -5.95 4.05 -7.48
N LEU A 113 -5.36 4.55 -6.40
CA LEU A 113 -4.32 3.85 -5.68
C LEU A 113 -4.92 2.94 -4.60
N GLY A 114 -4.28 1.82 -4.37
CA GLY A 114 -4.47 0.89 -3.28
C GLY A 114 -3.34 0.99 -2.25
N PRO A 115 -3.10 -0.07 -1.47
CA PRO A 115 -2.03 -0.09 -0.48
C PRO A 115 -0.66 -0.03 -1.13
N SER A 116 0.29 0.63 -0.44
CA SER A 116 1.71 0.61 -0.81
C SER A 116 2.48 -0.34 0.11
N LEU A 117 3.52 -0.96 -0.41
CA LEU A 117 4.40 -1.86 0.32
C LEU A 117 5.79 -1.88 -0.34
N ASP A 118 6.82 -1.69 0.49
CA ASP A 118 8.23 -1.82 0.09
C ASP A 118 8.59 -1.02 -1.18
N GLY A 119 8.13 0.26 -1.27
CA GLY A 119 8.40 1.15 -2.40
C GLY A 119 7.58 0.84 -3.66
N SER A 120 6.60 -0.04 -3.56
CA SER A 120 5.65 -0.38 -4.61
C SER A 120 4.23 -0.04 -4.18
N ILE A 121 3.38 0.35 -5.12
CA ILE A 121 1.97 0.68 -4.85
C ILE A 121 1.06 -0.09 -5.80
N VAL A 122 -0.08 -0.52 -5.28
CA VAL A 122 -1.12 -1.17 -6.08
C VAL A 122 -1.96 -0.10 -6.77
N VAL A 123 -2.11 -0.19 -8.07
CA VAL A 123 -3.04 0.62 -8.85
C VAL A 123 -4.30 -0.21 -9.09
N LEU A 124 -5.40 0.23 -8.49
CA LEU A 124 -6.69 -0.46 -8.57
C LEU A 124 -7.43 -0.15 -9.88
N LYS A 125 -7.24 1.07 -10.41
CA LYS A 125 -7.84 1.53 -11.67
C LYS A 125 -6.89 2.50 -12.36
N GLY A 126 -6.93 2.51 -13.70
CA GLY A 126 -6.21 3.47 -14.53
C GLY A 126 -4.99 2.90 -15.26
N VAL A 127 -4.48 1.74 -14.86
CA VAL A 127 -3.37 1.05 -15.54
C VAL A 127 -3.76 -0.41 -15.78
N ALA A 128 -3.47 -0.93 -16.97
CA ALA A 128 -3.65 -2.33 -17.31
C ALA A 128 -2.32 -3.10 -17.19
N ALA A 129 -2.44 -4.41 -16.96
CA ALA A 129 -1.27 -5.28 -16.96
C ALA A 129 -0.59 -5.28 -18.35
N GLY A 130 0.73 -5.13 -18.37
CA GLY A 130 1.53 -5.06 -19.60
C GLY A 130 1.76 -3.65 -20.13
N GLU A 131 1.12 -2.62 -19.58
CA GLU A 131 1.43 -1.24 -19.93
C GLU A 131 2.78 -0.80 -19.33
N THR A 132 3.49 0.07 -20.04
CA THR A 132 4.75 0.63 -19.57
C THR A 132 4.49 1.97 -18.89
N VAL A 133 4.81 2.06 -17.59
CA VAL A 133 4.73 3.31 -16.82
C VAL A 133 6.12 3.93 -16.65
N VAL A 134 6.16 5.25 -16.62
CA VAL A 134 7.40 6.02 -16.44
C VAL A 134 7.69 6.13 -14.94
N THR A 135 8.86 5.67 -14.52
CA THR A 135 9.36 5.79 -13.15
C THR A 135 10.37 6.93 -13.01
N GLU A 136 11.37 6.94 -13.89
CA GLU A 136 12.39 8.00 -13.93
C GLU A 136 11.98 9.10 -14.93
N GLY A 137 12.15 10.36 -14.53
CA GLY A 137 11.73 11.50 -15.36
C GLY A 137 10.24 11.82 -15.33
N SER A 138 9.43 11.12 -14.55
CA SER A 138 8.00 11.39 -14.36
C SER A 138 7.75 12.82 -13.88
N PHE A 139 8.63 13.38 -13.06
CA PHE A 139 8.57 14.77 -12.62
C PHE A 139 8.80 15.77 -13.77
N THR A 140 9.70 15.48 -14.69
CA THR A 140 9.96 16.31 -15.88
C THR A 140 8.75 16.31 -16.82
N LEU A 141 8.13 15.15 -17.03
CA LEU A 141 6.90 15.01 -17.82
C LEU A 141 5.73 15.76 -17.18
N LYS A 142 5.63 15.75 -15.85
CA LYS A 142 4.65 16.56 -15.13
C LYS A 142 4.82 18.05 -15.42
N GLY A 143 6.05 18.55 -15.40
CA GLY A 143 6.34 19.95 -15.77
C GLY A 143 5.89 20.31 -17.19
N GLN A 144 6.10 19.42 -18.16
CA GLN A 144 5.64 19.61 -19.53
C GLN A 144 4.10 19.54 -19.65
N ALA A 145 3.45 18.64 -18.93
CA ALA A 145 1.99 18.53 -18.92
C ALA A 145 1.30 19.78 -18.33
N ILE A 146 1.93 20.43 -17.36
CA ILE A 146 1.43 21.71 -16.79
C ILE A 146 1.59 22.86 -17.80
N LEU A 147 2.68 22.87 -18.57
CA LEU A 147 2.98 23.94 -19.54
C LEU A 147 2.21 23.80 -20.85
N ALA A 148 1.67 22.63 -21.15
CA ALA A 148 0.88 22.34 -22.35
C ALA A 148 -0.48 21.75 -21.98
N PRO A 149 -1.42 22.53 -21.43
CA PRO A 149 -2.72 22.02 -20.99
C PRO A 149 -3.65 21.60 -22.13
N ASP A 150 -3.30 21.86 -23.41
CA ASP A 150 -4.11 21.54 -24.59
C ASP A 150 -3.36 20.66 -25.59
N THR A 151 -3.37 19.35 -25.37
CA THR A 151 -3.26 18.40 -26.48
C THR A 151 -4.21 17.25 -26.21
N GLN A 152 -5.49 17.55 -26.09
CA GLN A 152 -6.50 16.56 -26.43
C GLN A 152 -6.47 16.41 -27.94
N ALA A 153 -6.03 15.23 -28.38
CA ALA A 153 -6.10 14.84 -29.78
C ALA A 153 -7.53 15.00 -30.30
N VAL A 154 -7.70 15.98 -31.19
CA VAL A 154 -8.81 15.99 -32.15
C VAL A 154 -8.49 14.85 -33.10
N GLY A 155 -9.20 13.73 -32.98
CA GLY A 155 -9.25 12.70 -33.99
C GLY A 155 -10.40 13.04 -34.95
N GLU A 156 -10.12 13.25 -36.21
CA GLU A 156 -11.00 12.86 -37.29
C GLU A 156 -10.70 11.43 -37.73
#